data_278c9e1d9f72abcbd1e5de072f4833be
#
_entry.id   278c9e1d9f72abcbd1e5de072f4833be
#
_cell.length_a   1.000
_cell.length_b   1.000
_cell.length_c   1.000
_cell.angle_alpha   90.00
_cell.angle_beta   90.00
_cell.angle_gamma   90.00
#
_symmetry.space_group_name_H-M   'P 1'
#
loop_
_entity.id
_entity.type
_entity.pdbx_description
1 polymer ?
#
loop_
_entity_poly.entity_id
_entity_poly.type
_entity_poly.pdbx_seq_one_letter_code
_entity_poly.pdbx_strand_id
1 'polypeptide(L)'
;MRIERLIPGRWLAVVLLPLLAACGDSSDGSGGGNKIEGMLPLGEYQDGLITFYDATGAGNCSYDPSPGNLDVAAMNIGQYLNSAVCGSCVEIEGPKGNLRVRIVDSCPDCPDKGHLDLSRSAFAKIADPVDGRVRVRWRPVACDVSGPVSYHIKDGSSQWWTAVQVRNHRLPVTKLEYRKNGAWVDVKRESYNYFVEPKGMGEGAIQIRVTAQDGQTLEDTLPGATSNKLFSGGSQFRAPTGGN
;
A
#
# COMPACT_ATOMS: atom_id res chain seq x y z
N MET A 1 -49.49 -80.41 20.86
CA MET A 1 -48.18 -79.77 20.65
C MET A 1 -48.37 -78.31 20.94
N ARG A 2 -47.84 -77.85 22.09
CA ARG A 2 -48.08 -76.52 22.65
C ARG A 2 -47.02 -75.52 22.14
N ILE A 3 -47.47 -74.35 21.72
CA ILE A 3 -46.66 -73.23 21.33
C ILE A 3 -46.74 -72.23 22.47
N GLU A 4 -45.62 -72.01 23.14
CA GLU A 4 -45.51 -70.94 24.11
C GLU A 4 -45.00 -69.65 23.46
N ARG A 5 -45.71 -68.57 23.75
CA ARG A 5 -45.36 -67.22 23.30
C ARG A 5 -44.41 -66.56 24.31
N LEU A 6 -43.26 -66.13 23.90
CA LEU A 6 -42.35 -65.29 24.66
C LEU A 6 -42.59 -63.84 24.27
N ILE A 7 -42.75 -63.00 25.30
CA ILE A 7 -42.98 -61.57 25.23
C ILE A 7 -41.61 -60.87 25.17
N PRO A 8 -41.33 -59.92 24.23
CA PRO A 8 -40.07 -59.18 24.25
C PRO A 8 -40.14 -57.98 25.22
N GLY A 9 -39.16 -57.91 26.08
CA GLY A 9 -38.95 -56.82 27.03
C GLY A 9 -38.62 -55.48 26.32
N ARG A 10 -39.24 -54.42 26.81
CA ARG A 10 -38.98 -53.03 26.42
C ARG A 10 -37.67 -52.56 27.05
N TRP A 11 -36.68 -52.27 26.22
CA TRP A 11 -35.48 -51.54 26.61
C TRP A 11 -35.75 -50.05 26.47
N LEU A 12 -35.69 -49.29 27.59
CA LEU A 12 -35.65 -47.84 27.61
C LEU A 12 -34.24 -47.42 27.23
N ALA A 13 -34.10 -46.85 26.03
CA ALA A 13 -32.89 -46.17 25.63
C ALA A 13 -32.90 -44.75 26.21
N VAL A 14 -32.02 -44.49 27.18
CA VAL A 14 -31.73 -43.15 27.69
C VAL A 14 -30.86 -42.46 26.66
N VAL A 15 -31.42 -41.49 25.95
CA VAL A 15 -30.69 -40.62 25.02
C VAL A 15 -30.04 -39.49 25.88
N LEU A 16 -28.74 -39.59 26.11
CA LEU A 16 -27.94 -38.46 26.58
C LEU A 16 -27.68 -37.52 25.39
N LEU A 17 -28.31 -36.33 25.41
CA LEU A 17 -27.91 -35.24 24.52
C LEU A 17 -26.61 -34.61 25.08
N PRO A 18 -25.55 -34.48 24.28
CA PRO A 18 -24.44 -33.62 24.65
C PRO A 18 -24.86 -32.17 24.48
N LEU A 19 -24.74 -31.36 25.53
CA LEU A 19 -24.74 -29.90 25.44
C LEU A 19 -23.49 -29.49 24.66
N LEU A 20 -23.69 -29.09 23.42
CA LEU A 20 -22.69 -28.34 22.67
C LEU A 20 -22.68 -26.91 23.22
N ALA A 21 -21.68 -26.62 24.05
CA ALA A 21 -21.31 -25.25 24.37
C ALA A 21 -20.83 -24.58 23.10
N ALA A 22 -21.67 -23.73 22.51
CA ALA A 22 -21.25 -22.81 21.46
C ALA A 22 -20.31 -21.78 22.08
N CYS A 23 -19.01 -21.97 21.92
CA CYS A 23 -18.05 -20.87 22.03
C CYS A 23 -18.41 -19.87 20.93
N GLY A 24 -18.98 -18.74 21.32
CA GLY A 24 -19.16 -17.60 20.45
C GLY A 24 -17.78 -17.10 20.06
N ASP A 25 -17.41 -17.36 18.83
CA ASP A 25 -16.27 -16.71 18.18
C ASP A 25 -16.69 -15.26 17.93
N SER A 26 -16.20 -14.38 18.79
CA SER A 26 -16.30 -12.94 18.55
C SER A 26 -15.37 -12.62 17.38
N SER A 27 -15.90 -12.72 16.17
CA SER A 27 -15.23 -12.16 14.98
C SER A 27 -15.16 -10.64 15.14
N ASP A 28 -14.06 -10.18 15.73
CA ASP A 28 -13.61 -8.82 15.59
C ASP A 28 -13.54 -8.52 14.08
N GLY A 29 -14.41 -7.60 13.64
CA GLY A 29 -14.44 -7.07 12.30
C GLY A 29 -13.17 -6.26 12.00
N SER A 30 -12.04 -6.96 11.86
CA SER A 30 -10.83 -6.39 11.29
C SER A 30 -11.09 -6.15 9.82
N GLY A 31 -11.27 -4.88 9.43
CA GLY A 31 -11.41 -4.45 8.06
C GLY A 31 -10.32 -5.08 7.20
N GLY A 32 -10.72 -5.97 6.28
CA GLY A 32 -9.82 -6.68 5.38
C GLY A 32 -9.22 -5.75 4.33
N GLY A 33 -8.30 -4.87 4.73
CA GLY A 33 -7.42 -4.19 3.80
C GLY A 33 -6.54 -5.23 3.10
N ASN A 34 -6.32 -5.09 1.81
CA ASN A 34 -5.39 -5.92 1.04
C ASN A 34 -3.98 -5.68 1.57
N LYS A 35 -3.56 -6.48 2.57
CA LYS A 35 -2.22 -6.38 3.16
C LYS A 35 -1.21 -6.88 2.13
N ILE A 36 -0.26 -6.03 1.77
CA ILE A 36 0.92 -6.45 1.01
C ILE A 36 1.90 -7.07 2.01
N GLU A 37 2.28 -8.31 1.76
CA GLU A 37 3.24 -9.02 2.59
C GLU A 37 4.57 -8.24 2.66
N GLY A 38 5.10 -8.08 3.87
CA GLY A 38 6.33 -7.34 4.13
C GLY A 38 6.17 -5.82 4.25
N MET A 39 4.99 -5.25 3.98
CA MET A 39 4.74 -3.82 4.20
C MET A 39 4.57 -3.53 5.69
N LEU A 40 5.39 -2.62 6.21
CA LEU A 40 5.30 -2.21 7.61
C LEU A 40 4.00 -1.45 7.88
N PRO A 41 3.32 -1.74 9.00
CA PRO A 41 2.20 -0.94 9.47
C PRO A 41 2.59 0.53 9.71
N LEU A 42 1.65 1.44 9.51
CA LEU A 42 1.85 2.85 9.83
C LEU A 42 2.16 3.02 11.32
N GLY A 43 3.18 3.81 11.62
CA GLY A 43 3.62 4.11 12.98
C GLY A 43 4.54 3.07 13.60
N GLU A 44 4.71 1.88 13.00
CA GLU A 44 5.61 0.85 13.51
C GLU A 44 7.07 1.19 13.21
N TYR A 45 7.88 1.32 14.27
CA TYR A 45 9.31 1.61 14.14
C TYR A 45 10.12 0.37 13.77
N GLN A 46 11.15 0.59 12.98
CA GLN A 46 12.23 -0.36 12.77
C GLN A 46 13.60 0.33 12.82
N ASP A 47 14.61 -0.43 13.20
CA ASP A 47 16.00 -0.01 13.06
C ASP A 47 16.39 0.04 11.59
N GLY A 48 17.27 0.97 11.26
CA GLY A 48 17.70 1.19 9.89
C GLY A 48 19.06 1.84 9.78
N LEU A 49 19.39 2.10 8.56
CA LEU A 49 20.61 2.74 8.13
C LEU A 49 20.26 3.79 7.09
N ILE A 50 20.92 4.94 7.12
CA ILE A 50 20.81 5.93 6.05
C ILE A 50 22.15 6.15 5.38
N THR A 51 22.08 6.30 4.06
CA THR A 51 23.13 6.81 3.17
C THR A 51 22.54 7.93 2.33
N PHE A 52 23.26 8.44 1.34
CA PHE A 52 22.73 9.46 0.46
C PHE A 52 23.26 9.36 -0.97
N TYR A 53 22.44 9.84 -1.91
CA TYR A 53 22.74 9.92 -3.34
C TYR A 53 22.30 11.25 -3.94
N ASP A 54 22.65 11.52 -5.19
CA ASP A 54 22.28 12.74 -5.90
C ASP A 54 20.86 12.62 -6.48
N ALA A 55 19.86 12.57 -5.59
CA ALA A 55 18.47 12.47 -5.95
C ALA A 55 17.96 13.74 -6.66
N THR A 56 17.10 13.55 -7.66
CA THR A 56 16.39 14.63 -8.34
C THR A 56 14.90 14.70 -8.00
N GLY A 57 14.40 13.72 -7.23
CA GLY A 57 12.98 13.49 -6.98
C GLY A 57 12.35 12.50 -7.97
N ALA A 58 13.00 12.26 -9.10
CA ALA A 58 12.69 11.14 -10.00
C ALA A 58 13.43 9.88 -9.54
N GLY A 59 12.96 8.72 -10.01
CA GLY A 59 13.54 7.42 -9.71
C GLY A 59 12.65 6.29 -10.19
N ASN A 60 12.88 5.08 -9.70
CA ASN A 60 12.14 3.88 -10.13
C ASN A 60 10.64 3.95 -9.83
N CYS A 61 10.20 4.84 -8.94
CA CYS A 61 8.79 5.13 -8.73
C CYS A 61 8.14 5.95 -9.86
N SER A 62 8.88 6.31 -10.91
CA SER A 62 8.39 7.04 -12.09
C SER A 62 7.70 8.39 -11.77
N TYR A 63 8.16 9.08 -10.74
CA TYR A 63 7.78 10.47 -10.50
C TYR A 63 8.63 11.41 -11.34
N ASP A 64 8.08 12.59 -11.61
CA ASP A 64 8.84 13.66 -12.26
C ASP A 64 9.88 14.24 -11.27
N PRO A 65 10.97 14.85 -11.77
CA PRO A 65 11.91 15.59 -10.93
C PRO A 65 11.20 16.65 -10.08
N SER A 66 11.59 16.78 -8.82
CA SER A 66 11.00 17.73 -7.86
C SER A 66 12.06 18.60 -7.18
N PRO A 67 12.78 19.45 -7.92
CA PRO A 67 13.93 20.19 -7.39
C PRO A 67 13.57 21.15 -6.24
N GLY A 68 12.30 21.54 -6.11
CA GLY A 68 11.79 22.36 -5.01
C GLY A 68 11.53 21.61 -3.71
N ASN A 69 11.52 20.26 -3.74
CA ASN A 69 11.34 19.43 -2.56
C ASN A 69 12.10 18.11 -2.73
N LEU A 70 13.29 18.06 -2.16
CA LEU A 70 14.16 16.89 -2.17
C LEU A 70 14.19 16.16 -0.81
N ASP A 71 13.16 16.28 0.02
CA ASP A 71 12.96 15.39 1.16
C ASP A 71 12.43 14.04 0.65
N VAL A 72 13.35 13.31 -0.02
CA VAL A 72 13.06 12.05 -0.72
C VAL A 72 14.11 11.00 -0.40
N ALA A 73 13.72 9.73 -0.60
CA ALA A 73 14.59 8.59 -0.40
C ALA A 73 14.31 7.49 -1.42
N ALA A 74 15.33 6.66 -1.65
CA ALA A 74 15.22 5.34 -2.24
C ALA A 74 15.06 4.27 -1.13
N MET A 75 14.15 3.34 -1.33
CA MET A 75 13.92 2.21 -0.43
C MET A 75 14.84 1.05 -0.78
N ASN A 76 15.38 0.35 0.23
CA ASN A 76 16.10 -0.89 0.00
C ASN A 76 15.25 -1.89 -0.81
N ILE A 77 15.91 -2.73 -1.60
CA ILE A 77 15.22 -3.58 -2.57
C ILE A 77 14.24 -4.57 -1.93
N GLY A 78 14.56 -5.08 -0.72
CA GLY A 78 13.71 -6.04 -0.01
C GLY A 78 12.40 -5.44 0.50
N GLN A 79 12.37 -4.14 0.80
CA GLN A 79 11.20 -3.43 1.29
C GLN A 79 10.56 -2.49 0.24
N TYR A 80 11.11 -2.45 -0.97
CA TYR A 80 10.50 -1.75 -2.11
C TYR A 80 9.19 -2.40 -2.56
N LEU A 81 9.03 -3.70 -2.34
CA LEU A 81 7.80 -4.47 -2.51
C LEU A 81 7.15 -4.26 -3.88
N ASN A 82 7.93 -4.40 -4.95
CA ASN A 82 7.45 -4.18 -6.32
C ASN A 82 6.74 -2.82 -6.47
N SER A 83 7.37 -1.75 -5.98
CA SER A 83 6.87 -0.36 -5.97
C SER A 83 5.68 -0.06 -5.02
N ALA A 84 5.26 -1.00 -4.18
CA ALA A 84 4.11 -0.77 -3.31
C ALA A 84 4.31 0.37 -2.31
N VAL A 85 5.57 0.70 -1.98
CA VAL A 85 5.93 1.80 -1.08
C VAL A 85 6.13 3.14 -1.80
N CYS A 86 6.06 3.16 -3.13
CA CYS A 86 6.23 4.38 -3.90
C CYS A 86 5.22 5.46 -3.52
N GLY A 87 5.70 6.69 -3.31
CA GLY A 87 4.90 7.84 -2.91
C GLY A 87 4.49 7.84 -1.44
N SER A 88 4.75 6.77 -0.69
CA SER A 88 4.55 6.76 0.76
C SER A 88 5.63 7.57 1.49
N CYS A 89 5.33 7.95 2.73
CA CYS A 89 6.25 8.71 3.57
C CYS A 89 6.76 7.88 4.74
N VAL A 90 8.00 8.14 5.10
CA VAL A 90 8.61 7.61 6.32
C VAL A 90 9.15 8.77 7.16
N GLU A 91 9.04 8.64 8.48
CA GLU A 91 9.65 9.53 9.45
C GLU A 91 10.90 8.86 10.00
N ILE A 92 12.03 9.55 9.91
CA ILE A 92 13.36 9.08 10.31
C ILE A 92 13.82 9.87 11.52
N GLU A 93 14.25 9.18 12.56
CA GLU A 93 14.89 9.77 13.75
C GLU A 93 16.41 9.66 13.58
N GLY A 94 17.04 10.77 13.24
CA GLY A 94 18.48 10.89 13.07
C GLY A 94 19.16 11.66 14.20
N PRO A 95 20.50 11.68 14.25
CA PRO A 95 21.26 12.34 15.32
C PRO A 95 21.03 13.84 15.43
N LYS A 96 20.64 14.52 14.35
CA LYS A 96 20.37 15.98 14.35
C LYS A 96 18.88 16.32 14.42
N GLY A 97 17.98 15.32 14.51
CA GLY A 97 16.53 15.51 14.59
C GLY A 97 15.75 14.58 13.66
N ASN A 98 14.46 14.83 13.55
CA ASN A 98 13.55 14.02 12.79
C ASN A 98 13.29 14.62 11.41
N LEU A 99 13.12 13.77 10.42
CA LEU A 99 12.77 14.19 9.06
C LEU A 99 11.74 13.23 8.47
N ARG A 100 10.74 13.80 7.78
CA ARG A 100 9.83 13.03 6.93
C ARG A 100 10.30 13.11 5.50
N VAL A 101 10.46 11.93 4.86
CA VAL A 101 10.83 11.82 3.45
C VAL A 101 9.82 11.00 2.68
N ARG A 102 9.69 11.28 1.38
CA ARG A 102 8.84 10.49 0.47
C ARG A 102 9.71 9.48 -0.29
N ILE A 103 9.21 8.25 -0.43
CA ILE A 103 9.87 7.22 -1.23
C ILE A 103 9.59 7.48 -2.71
N VAL A 104 10.64 7.69 -3.48
CA VAL A 104 10.58 8.00 -4.91
C VAL A 104 11.39 7.02 -5.78
N ASP A 105 12.21 6.19 -5.13
CA ASP A 105 13.14 5.31 -5.84
C ASP A 105 13.34 3.98 -5.10
N SER A 106 14.02 3.05 -5.74
CA SER A 106 14.58 1.83 -5.17
C SER A 106 16.09 1.89 -5.13
N CYS A 107 16.68 1.29 -4.09
CA CYS A 107 18.14 1.15 -3.95
C CYS A 107 18.54 -0.33 -4.05
N PRO A 108 18.93 -0.84 -5.24
CA PRO A 108 19.39 -2.22 -5.41
C PRO A 108 20.66 -2.53 -4.59
N ASP A 109 21.52 -1.53 -4.41
CA ASP A 109 22.78 -1.65 -3.66
C ASP A 109 22.59 -1.48 -2.14
N CYS A 110 21.36 -1.42 -1.67
CA CYS A 110 20.99 -1.37 -0.25
C CYS A 110 20.41 -2.72 0.21
N PRO A 111 21.23 -3.75 0.50
CA PRO A 111 20.73 -5.08 0.80
C PRO A 111 20.12 -5.21 2.19
N ASP A 112 20.51 -4.32 3.11
CA ASP A 112 20.11 -4.40 4.51
C ASP A 112 18.65 -3.99 4.70
N LYS A 113 17.90 -4.78 5.47
CA LYS A 113 16.55 -4.38 5.90
C LYS A 113 16.62 -3.07 6.68
N GLY A 114 15.70 -2.16 6.36
CA GLY A 114 15.66 -0.83 6.99
C GLY A 114 16.62 0.19 6.38
N HIS A 115 17.41 -0.16 5.36
CA HIS A 115 18.27 0.79 4.69
C HIS A 115 17.46 1.74 3.80
N LEU A 116 17.70 3.04 3.97
CA LEU A 116 17.18 4.12 3.15
C LEU A 116 18.34 4.92 2.55
N ASP A 117 18.28 5.19 1.25
CA ASP A 117 19.24 6.07 0.59
C ASP A 117 18.57 7.43 0.32
N LEU A 118 18.99 8.44 1.04
CA LEU A 118 18.34 9.75 1.06
C LEU A 118 18.90 10.66 -0.04
N SER A 119 18.15 11.69 -0.41
CA SER A 119 18.83 12.81 -1.10
C SER A 119 19.91 13.39 -0.21
N ARG A 120 20.97 13.91 -0.80
CA ARG A 120 22.07 14.59 -0.07
C ARG A 120 21.54 15.69 0.85
N SER A 121 20.57 16.47 0.41
CA SER A 121 19.97 17.54 1.20
C SER A 121 19.12 17.02 2.37
N ALA A 122 18.38 15.93 2.20
CA ALA A 122 17.61 15.28 3.26
C ALA A 122 18.55 14.69 4.33
N PHE A 123 19.61 13.99 3.89
CA PHE A 123 20.60 13.43 4.81
C PHE A 123 21.25 14.53 5.68
N ALA A 124 21.67 15.65 5.07
CA ALA A 124 22.32 16.75 5.78
C ALA A 124 21.44 17.42 6.86
N LYS A 125 20.12 17.29 6.77
CA LYS A 125 19.19 17.79 7.78
C LYS A 125 19.21 16.97 9.07
N ILE A 126 19.53 15.68 9.01
CA ILE A 126 19.40 14.75 10.15
C ILE A 126 20.70 14.06 10.54
N ALA A 127 21.76 14.19 9.73
CA ALA A 127 23.07 13.61 10.00
C ALA A 127 24.19 14.53 9.46
N ASP A 128 25.46 14.22 9.75
CA ASP A 128 26.58 14.91 9.14
C ASP A 128 26.96 14.19 7.83
N PRO A 129 27.02 14.88 6.68
CA PRO A 129 27.42 14.26 5.43
C PRO A 129 28.81 13.58 5.47
N VAL A 130 29.70 13.99 6.36
CA VAL A 130 31.01 13.37 6.52
C VAL A 130 30.91 11.93 7.04
N ASP A 131 29.85 11.61 7.80
CA ASP A 131 29.64 10.26 8.34
C ASP A 131 29.27 9.26 7.23
N GLY A 132 28.66 9.74 6.14
CA GLY A 132 28.33 8.97 4.95
C GLY A 132 27.30 7.85 5.17
N ARG A 133 27.31 7.21 6.36
CA ARG A 133 26.53 6.04 6.74
C ARG A 133 26.15 6.09 8.21
N VAL A 134 24.87 6.28 8.54
CA VAL A 134 24.40 6.53 9.90
C VAL A 134 23.29 5.57 10.30
N ARG A 135 23.39 4.97 11.50
CA ARG A 135 22.30 4.18 12.07
C ARG A 135 21.19 5.09 12.56
N VAL A 136 19.95 4.71 12.25
CA VAL A 136 18.73 5.43 12.59
C VAL A 136 17.64 4.44 12.97
N ARG A 137 16.51 4.93 13.41
CA ARG A 137 15.26 4.20 13.35
C ARG A 137 14.24 5.02 12.57
N TRP A 138 13.30 4.35 11.93
CA TRP A 138 12.28 5.02 11.16
C TRP A 138 10.96 4.23 11.16
N ARG A 139 9.90 4.90 10.77
CA ARG A 139 8.57 4.33 10.66
C ARG A 139 7.83 4.86 9.44
N PRO A 140 6.93 4.07 8.81
CA PRO A 140 5.97 4.58 7.85
C PRO A 140 4.99 5.53 8.53
N VAL A 141 4.69 6.64 7.87
CA VAL A 141 3.75 7.66 8.37
C VAL A 141 2.84 8.14 7.25
N ALA A 142 1.71 8.74 7.61
CA ALA A 142 0.88 9.45 6.65
C ALA A 142 1.67 10.62 6.03
N CYS A 143 1.59 10.78 4.72
CA CYS A 143 2.20 11.92 4.05
C CYS A 143 1.42 13.22 4.37
N ASP A 144 2.15 14.30 4.55
CA ASP A 144 1.57 15.63 4.66
C ASP A 144 1.34 16.19 3.25
N VAL A 145 0.19 15.86 2.69
CA VAL A 145 -0.23 16.26 1.35
C VAL A 145 -1.50 17.09 1.41
N SER A 146 -1.61 18.07 0.51
CA SER A 146 -2.80 18.90 0.32
C SER A 146 -3.58 18.48 -0.92
N GLY A 147 -4.90 18.72 -0.88
CA GLY A 147 -5.79 18.39 -1.99
C GLY A 147 -6.05 16.88 -2.15
N PRO A 148 -6.79 16.50 -3.19
CA PRO A 148 -7.16 15.13 -3.46
C PRO A 148 -5.99 14.29 -4.00
N VAL A 149 -6.18 12.97 -4.05
CA VAL A 149 -5.32 12.09 -4.86
C VAL A 149 -5.37 12.53 -6.33
N SER A 150 -4.35 12.16 -7.09
CA SER A 150 -4.33 12.41 -8.53
C SER A 150 -3.87 11.16 -9.28
N TYR A 151 -4.22 11.11 -10.56
CA TYR A 151 -4.01 9.95 -11.43
C TYR A 151 -3.27 10.38 -12.68
N HIS A 152 -2.05 9.91 -12.81
CA HIS A 152 -1.25 10.16 -14.01
C HIS A 152 -1.41 9.00 -14.98
N ILE A 153 -1.93 9.29 -16.17
CA ILE A 153 -2.01 8.34 -17.27
C ILE A 153 -0.68 8.34 -17.99
N LYS A 154 -0.02 7.19 -18.02
CA LYS A 154 1.30 7.03 -18.62
C LYS A 154 1.30 7.42 -20.11
N ASP A 155 2.40 7.99 -20.57
CA ASP A 155 2.61 8.19 -21.99
C ASP A 155 2.50 6.86 -22.77
N GLY A 156 1.86 6.92 -23.95
CA GLY A 156 1.52 5.76 -24.76
C GLY A 156 0.23 5.02 -24.34
N SER A 157 -0.46 5.46 -23.29
CA SER A 157 -1.76 4.88 -22.91
C SER A 157 -2.86 5.21 -23.94
N SER A 158 -3.76 4.25 -24.09
CA SER A 158 -4.92 4.33 -24.96
C SER A 158 -6.03 3.42 -24.45
N GLN A 159 -7.16 3.35 -25.13
CA GLN A 159 -8.24 2.40 -24.83
C GLN A 159 -7.81 0.91 -24.91
N TRP A 160 -6.70 0.62 -25.63
CA TRP A 160 -6.18 -0.73 -25.89
C TRP A 160 -5.02 -1.14 -24.97
N TRP A 161 -4.40 -0.19 -24.30
CA TRP A 161 -3.37 -0.38 -23.29
C TRP A 161 -3.37 0.81 -22.35
N THR A 162 -3.62 0.57 -21.08
CA THR A 162 -3.77 1.67 -20.11
C THR A 162 -2.86 1.43 -18.90
N ALA A 163 -2.08 2.46 -18.54
CA ALA A 163 -1.27 2.46 -17.33
C ALA A 163 -1.58 3.71 -16.50
N VAL A 164 -1.94 3.49 -15.23
CA VAL A 164 -2.34 4.53 -14.27
C VAL A 164 -1.40 4.53 -13.09
N GLN A 165 -0.89 5.70 -12.73
CA GLN A 165 -0.12 5.93 -11.50
C GLN A 165 -0.96 6.78 -10.54
N VAL A 166 -1.10 6.31 -9.30
CA VAL A 166 -1.73 7.09 -8.23
C VAL A 166 -0.68 8.01 -7.61
N ARG A 167 -0.98 9.29 -7.55
CA ARG A 167 -0.09 10.36 -7.03
C ARG A 167 -0.78 11.14 -5.93
N ASN A 168 -0.01 11.90 -5.16
CA ASN A 168 -0.50 12.78 -4.08
C ASN A 168 -1.36 12.03 -3.05
N HIS A 169 -1.05 10.78 -2.76
CA HIS A 169 -1.80 9.99 -1.79
C HIS A 169 -1.20 10.13 -0.38
N ARG A 170 -2.08 10.32 0.63
CA ARG A 170 -1.67 10.44 2.04
C ARG A 170 -1.21 9.12 2.63
N LEU A 171 -1.81 8.03 2.23
CA LEU A 171 -1.52 6.67 2.70
C LEU A 171 -0.95 5.83 1.57
N PRO A 172 -0.11 4.81 1.87
CA PRO A 172 0.35 3.87 0.85
C PRO A 172 -0.83 3.23 0.12
N VAL A 173 -0.79 3.24 -1.21
CA VAL A 173 -1.81 2.59 -2.05
C VAL A 173 -1.44 1.14 -2.25
N THR A 174 -2.34 0.22 -1.93
CA THR A 174 -2.10 -1.22 -2.05
C THR A 174 -2.75 -1.83 -3.29
N LYS A 175 -3.84 -1.23 -3.79
CA LYS A 175 -4.64 -1.78 -4.89
C LYS A 175 -5.23 -0.67 -5.75
N LEU A 176 -5.35 -0.94 -7.06
CA LEU A 176 -6.18 -0.19 -7.99
C LEU A 176 -7.06 -1.16 -8.77
N GLU A 177 -8.33 -0.83 -8.90
CA GLU A 177 -9.32 -1.55 -9.68
C GLU A 177 -9.98 -0.59 -10.66
N TYR A 178 -10.47 -1.11 -11.79
CA TYR A 178 -11.34 -0.37 -12.68
C TYR A 178 -12.66 -1.13 -12.91
N ARG A 179 -13.71 -0.40 -13.27
CA ARG A 179 -15.02 -1.00 -13.48
C ARG A 179 -15.17 -1.47 -14.92
N LYS A 180 -15.46 -2.76 -15.11
CA LYS A 180 -15.69 -3.38 -16.42
C LYS A 180 -16.95 -4.21 -16.36
N ASN A 181 -17.90 -3.94 -17.23
CA ASN A 181 -19.18 -4.67 -17.31
C ASN A 181 -19.90 -4.78 -15.94
N GLY A 182 -19.87 -3.70 -15.15
CA GLY A 182 -20.50 -3.65 -13.83
C GLY A 182 -19.71 -4.27 -12.68
N ALA A 183 -18.58 -4.95 -12.93
CA ALA A 183 -17.71 -5.54 -11.91
C ALA A 183 -16.41 -4.77 -11.73
N TRP A 184 -15.84 -4.82 -10.52
CA TRP A 184 -14.49 -4.32 -10.26
C TRP A 184 -13.44 -5.35 -10.68
N VAL A 185 -12.45 -4.91 -11.44
CA VAL A 185 -11.35 -5.74 -11.98
C VAL A 185 -10.04 -5.20 -11.44
N ASP A 186 -9.26 -6.08 -10.82
CA ASP A 186 -7.93 -5.75 -10.32
C ASP A 186 -6.98 -5.39 -11.45
N VAL A 187 -6.17 -4.36 -11.20
CA VAL A 187 -5.10 -3.95 -12.12
C VAL A 187 -3.75 -4.26 -11.48
N LYS A 188 -2.91 -4.99 -12.19
CA LYS A 188 -1.58 -5.37 -11.70
C LYS A 188 -0.68 -4.14 -11.59
N ARG A 189 0.01 -4.00 -10.45
CA ARG A 189 1.08 -3.03 -10.28
C ARG A 189 2.39 -3.57 -10.85
N GLU A 190 3.07 -2.76 -11.62
CA GLU A 190 4.41 -3.02 -12.13
C GLU A 190 5.49 -2.40 -11.21
N SER A 191 6.71 -2.91 -11.28
CA SER A 191 7.84 -2.49 -10.42
C SER A 191 8.25 -1.01 -10.55
N TYR A 192 7.74 -0.32 -11.55
CA TYR A 192 7.93 1.11 -11.79
C TYR A 192 6.71 1.98 -11.43
N ASN A 193 5.87 1.50 -10.49
CA ASN A 193 4.77 2.26 -9.88
C ASN A 193 3.63 2.67 -10.83
N TYR A 194 3.36 1.87 -11.85
CA TYR A 194 2.13 1.97 -12.64
C TYR A 194 1.27 0.73 -12.46
N PHE A 195 -0.04 0.95 -12.42
CA PHE A 195 -1.03 -0.12 -12.54
C PHE A 195 -1.36 -0.27 -14.02
N VAL A 196 -1.11 -1.45 -14.58
CA VAL A 196 -1.16 -1.68 -16.03
C VAL A 196 -2.25 -2.67 -16.39
N GLU A 197 -3.19 -2.23 -17.23
CA GLU A 197 -4.15 -3.10 -17.92
C GLU A 197 -3.68 -3.29 -19.38
N PRO A 198 -3.08 -4.44 -19.70
CA PRO A 198 -2.46 -4.64 -21.02
C PRO A 198 -3.46 -4.75 -22.17
N LYS A 199 -4.74 -4.93 -21.86
CA LYS A 199 -5.83 -4.95 -22.84
C LYS A 199 -6.61 -3.64 -22.88
N GLY A 200 -6.11 -2.62 -22.14
CA GLY A 200 -6.75 -1.33 -21.99
C GLY A 200 -8.00 -1.36 -21.12
N MET A 201 -8.38 -0.20 -20.65
CA MET A 201 -9.58 -0.02 -19.81
C MET A 201 -10.83 0.37 -20.61
N GLY A 202 -10.72 0.38 -21.97
CA GLY A 202 -11.79 0.71 -22.87
C GLY A 202 -11.87 2.19 -23.25
N GLU A 203 -12.93 2.53 -23.99
CA GLU A 203 -13.18 3.88 -24.47
C GLU A 203 -14.04 4.68 -23.47
N GLY A 204 -13.83 6.00 -23.48
CA GLY A 204 -14.62 6.93 -22.66
C GLY A 204 -14.22 6.97 -21.20
N ALA A 205 -15.17 7.28 -20.33
CA ALA A 205 -14.93 7.46 -18.91
C ALA A 205 -14.59 6.14 -18.20
N ILE A 206 -13.55 6.17 -17.35
CA ILE A 206 -13.05 5.01 -16.61
C ILE A 206 -13.36 5.22 -15.13
N GLN A 207 -14.23 4.39 -14.58
CA GLN A 207 -14.44 4.34 -13.12
C GLN A 207 -13.31 3.54 -12.49
N ILE A 208 -12.63 4.10 -11.51
CA ILE A 208 -11.54 3.48 -10.77
C ILE A 208 -11.84 3.47 -9.28
N ARG A 209 -11.26 2.50 -8.59
CA ARG A 209 -11.23 2.41 -7.13
C ARG A 209 -9.82 2.14 -6.68
N VAL A 210 -9.32 2.95 -5.74
CA VAL A 210 -8.01 2.77 -5.11
C VAL A 210 -8.19 2.42 -3.65
N THR A 211 -7.36 1.49 -3.16
CA THR A 211 -7.38 1.03 -1.77
C THR A 211 -6.06 1.38 -1.11
N ALA A 212 -6.13 1.99 0.07
CA ALA A 212 -4.97 2.27 0.91
C ALA A 212 -4.60 1.08 1.80
N GLN A 213 -3.42 1.12 2.42
CA GLN A 213 -2.89 0.08 3.31
C GLN A 213 -3.81 -0.24 4.49
N ASP A 214 -4.56 0.73 4.99
CA ASP A 214 -5.49 0.59 6.12
C ASP A 214 -6.90 0.14 5.70
N GLY A 215 -7.10 -0.13 4.39
CA GLY A 215 -8.37 -0.58 3.83
C GLY A 215 -9.31 0.54 3.41
N GLN A 216 -8.98 1.82 3.61
CA GLN A 216 -9.76 2.92 3.05
C GLN A 216 -9.81 2.84 1.53
N THR A 217 -10.94 3.16 0.93
CA THR A 217 -11.13 3.19 -0.53
C THR A 217 -11.57 4.57 -0.99
N LEU A 218 -11.12 4.94 -2.18
CA LEU A 218 -11.58 6.10 -2.93
C LEU A 218 -12.07 5.65 -4.30
N GLU A 219 -13.19 6.17 -4.75
CA GLU A 219 -13.73 5.93 -6.08
C GLU A 219 -13.75 7.22 -6.87
N ASP A 220 -13.23 7.18 -8.09
CA ASP A 220 -13.16 8.33 -9.00
C ASP A 220 -13.54 7.92 -10.42
N THR A 221 -13.89 8.90 -11.24
CA THR A 221 -14.16 8.72 -12.66
C THR A 221 -13.18 9.54 -13.47
N LEU A 222 -12.28 8.88 -14.20
CA LEU A 222 -11.39 9.54 -15.13
C LEU A 222 -12.10 9.78 -16.46
N PRO A 223 -11.83 10.89 -17.17
CA PRO A 223 -12.46 11.17 -18.49
C PRO A 223 -12.09 10.15 -19.57
N GLY A 224 -10.98 9.42 -19.39
CA GLY A 224 -10.50 8.40 -20.32
C GLY A 224 -8.99 8.14 -20.18
N ALA A 225 -8.47 7.21 -20.97
CA ALA A 225 -7.04 6.85 -21.03
C ALA A 225 -6.24 7.84 -21.89
N THR A 226 -6.33 9.14 -21.62
CA THR A 226 -5.59 10.17 -22.39
C THR A 226 -4.12 10.14 -22.02
N SER A 227 -3.27 9.80 -23.00
CA SER A 227 -1.81 9.69 -22.86
C SER A 227 -1.19 10.94 -22.22
N ASN A 228 -0.28 10.72 -21.27
CA ASN A 228 0.50 11.74 -20.56
C ASN A 228 -0.38 12.83 -19.89
N LYS A 229 -1.51 12.45 -19.31
CA LYS A 229 -2.41 13.37 -18.58
C LYS A 229 -2.45 13.08 -17.12
N LEU A 230 -2.50 14.16 -16.34
CA LEU A 230 -2.77 14.12 -14.90
C LEU A 230 -4.22 14.55 -14.66
N PHE A 231 -4.98 13.71 -13.96
CA PHE A 231 -6.34 14.01 -13.53
C PHE A 231 -6.38 14.14 -12.01
N SER A 232 -7.15 15.08 -11.51
CA SER A 232 -7.44 15.22 -10.08
C SER A 232 -8.55 14.27 -9.69
N GLY A 233 -8.40 13.57 -8.59
CA GLY A 233 -9.49 12.84 -7.96
C GLY A 233 -10.45 13.77 -7.21
N GLY A 234 -11.50 13.20 -6.63
CA GLY A 234 -12.51 13.93 -5.86
C GLY A 234 -12.16 14.08 -4.37
N SER A 235 -11.30 13.25 -3.82
CA SER A 235 -11.02 13.19 -2.37
C SER A 235 -9.62 12.67 -2.03
N GLN A 236 -9.33 12.65 -0.73
CA GLN A 236 -8.07 12.16 -0.17
C GLN A 236 -8.35 11.12 0.92
N PHE A 237 -7.45 10.16 1.11
CA PHE A 237 -7.48 9.28 2.27
C PHE A 237 -7.43 10.09 3.56
N ARG A 238 -8.26 9.70 4.53
CA ARG A 238 -8.25 10.30 5.86
C ARG A 238 -6.95 9.93 6.58
N ALA A 239 -6.42 10.84 7.37
CA ALA A 239 -5.32 10.51 8.26
C ALA A 239 -5.74 9.38 9.22
N PRO A 240 -4.83 8.46 9.60
CA PRO A 240 -5.13 7.45 10.59
C PRO A 240 -5.62 8.09 11.89
N THR A 241 -6.71 7.54 12.45
CA THR A 241 -7.19 7.96 13.77
C THR A 241 -6.32 7.27 14.82
N GLY A 242 -5.44 8.03 15.48
CA GLY A 242 -4.65 7.54 16.60
C GLY A 242 -3.23 7.16 16.22
N GLY A 243 -2.32 8.04 16.54
CA GLY A 243 -0.86 7.87 16.46
C GLY A 243 -0.16 9.23 16.57
N ASN A 244 -0.24 9.85 17.74
CA ASN A 244 0.77 10.82 18.19
C ASN A 244 1.95 10.07 18.77
#